data_e819c809b3c5cb37687d138eab720cae
#
_entry.id   e819c809b3c5cb37687d138eab720cae
#
_cell.length_a   1.000
_cell.length_b   1.000
_cell.length_c   1.000
_cell.angle_alpha   90.00
_cell.angle_beta   90.00
_cell.angle_gamma   90.00
#
_symmetry.space_group_name_H-M   'P 1'
#
loop_
_entity.id
_entity.type
_entity.pdbx_description
1 polymer ?
#
loop_
_entity_poly.entity_id
_entity_poly.type
_entity_poly.pdbx_seq_one_letter_code
_entity_poly.pdbx_strand_id
1 'polypeptide(L)'
;KWGWPSVTLPLLVWFLFHNRNIHKAYNATWWRLLKLAYRLRRNGNQIQIGSSYRAHLAMAAKLLEIPPETEGVVVECGCFKGGSTANLSVICDFVGRDLIVYDSFEGLPEEDPKDRYAGASARGHFRGELEQVKANIERYGVIERCSFRKGWFSDTLPQHVEPIALSFLDVDFQASIHDCLVNLWPHLIEKGYLFTDDYTHLDLCAVFYSEEFWQREFNQKPPGLIGAGSGIALGQFWVGPFISIGGNPAYPIQTPA
;
A
#
# COMPACT_ATOMS: atom_id res chain seq x y z
N LYS A 1 -26.47 7.39 1.63
CA LYS A 1 -25.64 8.57 2.07
C LYS A 1 -25.56 8.76 3.60
N TRP A 2 -26.22 7.95 4.45
CA TRP A 2 -26.30 8.16 5.92
C TRP A 2 -25.36 7.27 6.75
N GLY A 3 -24.55 6.39 6.13
CA GLY A 3 -23.63 5.50 6.86
C GLY A 3 -22.24 6.08 7.21
N TRP A 4 -21.92 7.29 6.78
CA TRP A 4 -20.56 7.83 6.81
C TRP A 4 -20.03 8.38 8.14
N PRO A 5 -20.81 9.08 8.96
CA PRO A 5 -20.30 9.57 10.24
C PRO A 5 -20.05 8.48 11.26
N SER A 6 -20.87 7.45 11.25
CA SER A 6 -20.83 6.36 12.25
C SER A 6 -19.59 5.46 12.14
N VAL A 7 -19.03 5.32 10.93
CA VAL A 7 -17.86 4.49 10.66
C VAL A 7 -16.56 5.28 10.76
N THR A 8 -16.58 6.54 10.34
CA THR A 8 -15.38 7.39 10.30
C THR A 8 -14.90 7.77 11.70
N LEU A 9 -15.83 8.04 12.63
CA LEU A 9 -15.46 8.45 13.98
C LEU A 9 -14.77 7.35 14.78
N PRO A 10 -15.27 6.10 14.85
CA PRO A 10 -14.57 5.03 15.52
C PRO A 10 -13.17 4.76 14.93
N LEU A 11 -13.02 4.80 13.61
CA LEU A 11 -11.72 4.63 12.96
C LEU A 11 -10.75 5.75 13.34
N LEU A 12 -11.21 6.99 13.35
CA LEU A 12 -10.39 8.13 13.75
C LEU A 12 -9.97 8.01 15.22
N VAL A 13 -10.92 7.67 16.10
CA VAL A 13 -10.65 7.44 17.52
C VAL A 13 -9.62 6.32 17.69
N TRP A 14 -9.82 5.19 17.00
CA TRP A 14 -8.86 4.11 17.00
C TRP A 14 -7.47 4.58 16.55
N PHE A 15 -7.37 5.25 15.40
CA PHE A 15 -6.10 5.76 14.86
C PHE A 15 -5.36 6.65 15.85
N LEU A 16 -6.08 7.57 16.50
CA LEU A 16 -5.51 8.48 17.48
C LEU A 16 -5.03 7.76 18.74
N PHE A 17 -5.81 6.77 19.24
CA PHE A 17 -5.47 6.04 20.46
C PHE A 17 -4.43 4.95 20.23
N HIS A 18 -4.51 4.22 19.11
CA HIS A 18 -3.57 3.16 18.78
C HIS A 18 -2.14 3.68 18.69
N ASN A 19 -1.96 4.85 18.08
CA ASN A 19 -0.64 5.45 17.90
C ASN A 19 -0.12 6.23 19.12
N ARG A 20 -0.86 6.26 20.21
CA ARG A 20 -0.52 7.02 21.42
C ARG A 20 0.82 6.67 22.03
N ASN A 21 1.19 5.41 22.03
CA ASN A 21 2.45 4.93 22.60
C ASN A 21 3.66 5.17 21.71
N ILE A 22 3.43 5.43 20.42
CA ILE A 22 4.44 5.65 19.39
C ILE A 22 4.75 7.14 19.20
N HIS A 23 3.91 8.01 19.75
CA HIS A 23 3.97 9.46 19.59
C HIS A 23 5.33 10.07 19.86
N LYS A 24 6.08 9.53 20.86
CA LYS A 24 7.39 10.06 21.24
C LYS A 24 8.42 9.91 20.14
N ALA A 25 8.42 8.76 19.46
CA ALA A 25 9.37 8.46 18.39
C ALA A 25 9.20 9.41 17.19
N TYR A 26 7.95 9.69 16.78
CA TYR A 26 7.65 10.53 15.63
C TYR A 26 7.14 11.93 16.01
N ASN A 27 7.17 12.31 17.27
CA ASN A 27 6.50 13.51 17.77
C ASN A 27 5.03 13.56 17.30
N ALA A 28 4.36 12.40 17.30
CA ALA A 28 3.00 12.19 16.80
C ALA A 28 1.97 12.64 17.84
N THR A 29 1.85 13.95 18.04
CA THR A 29 0.83 14.52 18.92
C THR A 29 -0.57 14.33 18.32
N TRP A 30 -1.60 14.38 19.19
CA TRP A 30 -3.00 14.28 18.78
C TRP A 30 -3.37 15.23 17.62
N TRP A 31 -2.92 16.46 17.69
CA TRP A 31 -3.16 17.45 16.67
C TRP A 31 -2.48 17.13 15.33
N ARG A 32 -1.26 16.62 15.39
CA ARG A 32 -0.55 16.18 14.17
C ARG A 32 -1.23 14.97 13.53
N LEU A 33 -1.63 13.98 14.33
CA LEU A 33 -2.38 12.81 13.84
C LEU A 33 -3.75 13.21 13.29
N LEU A 34 -4.46 14.12 13.95
CA LEU A 34 -5.74 14.63 13.46
C LEU A 34 -5.59 15.38 12.13
N LYS A 35 -4.57 16.23 12.02
CA LYS A 35 -4.26 16.93 10.77
C LYS A 35 -3.89 15.95 9.65
N LEU A 36 -3.11 14.92 9.96
CA LEU A 36 -2.80 13.86 9.01
C LEU A 36 -4.08 13.19 8.50
N ALA A 37 -4.91 12.67 9.39
CA ALA A 37 -6.16 12.00 9.03
C ALA A 37 -7.09 12.90 8.20
N TYR A 38 -7.21 14.18 8.56
CA TYR A 38 -7.99 15.15 7.80
C TYR A 38 -7.42 15.37 6.39
N ARG A 39 -6.09 15.51 6.27
CA ARG A 39 -5.42 15.71 4.97
C ARG A 39 -5.62 14.51 4.05
N LEU A 40 -5.43 13.28 4.55
CA LEU A 40 -5.65 12.05 3.77
C LEU A 40 -7.10 11.95 3.26
N ARG A 41 -8.08 12.25 4.14
CA ARG A 41 -9.50 12.27 3.73
C ARG A 41 -9.80 13.33 2.69
N ARG A 42 -9.24 14.54 2.86
CA ARG A 42 -9.43 15.64 1.93
C ARG A 42 -8.90 15.30 0.54
N ASN A 43 -7.70 14.73 0.47
CA ASN A 43 -7.06 14.35 -0.80
C ASN A 43 -7.90 13.34 -1.57
N GLY A 44 -8.46 12.32 -0.91
CA GLY A 44 -9.37 11.36 -1.52
C GLY A 44 -10.66 11.94 -2.11
N ASN A 45 -10.99 13.21 -1.78
CA ASN A 45 -12.11 13.94 -2.39
C ASN A 45 -11.66 14.88 -3.53
N GLN A 46 -10.36 15.10 -3.72
CA GLN A 46 -9.81 16.04 -4.70
C GLN A 46 -9.20 15.34 -5.92
N ILE A 47 -8.66 14.15 -5.73
CA ILE A 47 -8.06 13.35 -6.78
C ILE A 47 -8.86 12.06 -6.91
N GLN A 48 -9.12 11.63 -8.14
CA GLN A 48 -9.73 10.32 -8.36
C GLN A 48 -8.76 9.24 -7.85
N ILE A 49 -9.26 8.38 -6.99
CA ILE A 49 -8.49 7.35 -6.30
C ILE A 49 -9.25 6.03 -6.34
N GLY A 50 -8.56 4.91 -6.58
CA GLY A 50 -9.12 3.57 -6.52
C GLY A 50 -9.31 3.11 -5.08
N SER A 51 -8.30 3.32 -4.26
CA SER A 51 -8.25 2.88 -2.86
C SER A 51 -8.93 3.85 -1.88
N SER A 52 -9.04 3.45 -0.63
CA SER A 52 -9.71 4.23 0.41
C SER A 52 -8.71 4.99 1.29
N TYR A 53 -9.00 6.27 1.63
CA TYR A 53 -8.22 6.99 2.64
C TYR A 53 -8.13 6.26 4.00
N ARG A 54 -9.04 5.34 4.27
CA ARG A 54 -9.03 4.50 5.48
C ARG A 54 -7.92 3.44 5.41
N ALA A 55 -7.68 2.88 4.21
CA ALA A 55 -6.53 2.02 3.96
C ALA A 55 -5.23 2.79 4.21
N HIS A 56 -5.16 4.04 3.74
CA HIS A 56 -3.99 4.89 3.97
C HIS A 56 -3.79 5.22 5.47
N LEU A 57 -4.86 5.39 6.24
CA LEU A 57 -4.75 5.53 7.70
C LEU A 57 -4.17 4.28 8.37
N ALA A 58 -4.55 3.09 7.88
CA ALA A 58 -3.98 1.85 8.40
C ALA A 58 -2.50 1.70 8.02
N MET A 59 -2.12 2.07 6.79
CA MET A 59 -0.71 2.12 6.38
C MET A 59 0.09 3.11 7.22
N ALA A 60 -0.47 4.30 7.50
CA ALA A 60 0.14 5.28 8.40
C ALA A 60 0.34 4.71 9.81
N ALA A 61 -0.66 3.99 10.35
CA ALA A 61 -0.55 3.35 11.65
C ALA A 61 0.57 2.30 11.66
N LYS A 62 0.69 1.48 10.61
CA LYS A 62 1.73 0.46 10.49
C LYS A 62 3.13 1.07 10.31
N LEU A 63 3.27 2.13 9.54
CA LEU A 63 4.54 2.85 9.44
C LEU A 63 4.97 3.49 10.76
N LEU A 64 4.01 3.96 11.56
CA LEU A 64 4.29 4.49 12.91
C LEU A 64 4.72 3.42 13.91
N GLU A 65 4.45 2.14 13.65
CA GLU A 65 4.93 1.01 14.47
C GLU A 65 6.41 0.71 14.21
N ILE A 66 6.96 1.10 13.05
CA ILE A 66 8.37 0.89 12.69
C ILE A 66 9.19 2.00 13.33
N PRO A 67 10.25 1.71 14.10
CA PRO A 67 11.09 2.73 14.70
C PRO A 67 11.70 3.68 13.64
N PRO A 68 11.82 4.99 13.92
CA PRO A 68 12.31 5.97 12.94
C PRO A 68 13.77 5.71 12.52
N GLU A 69 14.56 5.06 13.36
CA GLU A 69 15.95 4.67 13.07
C GLU A 69 16.06 3.44 12.17
N THR A 70 14.96 2.71 11.95
CA THR A 70 14.96 1.56 11.04
C THR A 70 14.90 2.05 9.60
N GLU A 71 15.89 1.69 8.81
CA GLU A 71 15.93 2.03 7.38
C GLU A 71 14.79 1.36 6.62
N GLY A 72 14.40 1.97 5.50
CA GLY A 72 13.43 1.42 4.58
C GLY A 72 12.54 2.50 3.96
N VAL A 73 12.33 2.36 2.66
CA VAL A 73 11.45 3.22 1.86
C VAL A 73 10.00 2.71 1.90
N VAL A 74 9.09 3.55 1.44
CA VAL A 74 7.74 3.11 1.08
C VAL A 74 7.70 2.90 -0.44
N VAL A 75 7.08 1.82 -0.88
CA VAL A 75 6.92 1.49 -2.30
C VAL A 75 5.44 1.46 -2.64
N GLU A 76 5.06 2.09 -3.74
CA GLU A 76 3.74 2.00 -4.34
C GLU A 76 3.85 1.40 -5.75
N CYS A 77 3.07 0.37 -6.03
CA CYS A 77 2.91 -0.22 -7.35
C CYS A 77 1.48 0.01 -7.82
N GLY A 78 1.33 0.79 -8.92
CA GLY A 78 0.04 1.28 -9.39
C GLY A 78 -0.40 2.56 -8.67
N CYS A 79 -0.35 3.68 -9.39
CA CYS A 79 -0.67 4.99 -8.80
C CYS A 79 -1.88 5.68 -9.44
N PHE A 80 -2.35 5.19 -10.58
CA PHE A 80 -3.44 5.77 -11.36
C PHE A 80 -3.24 7.29 -11.55
N LYS A 81 -4.10 8.13 -10.93
CA LYS A 81 -4.00 9.60 -11.00
C LYS A 81 -3.22 10.22 -9.84
N GLY A 82 -2.53 9.39 -9.05
CA GLY A 82 -1.70 9.84 -7.94
C GLY A 82 -2.45 10.18 -6.65
N GLY A 83 -3.67 9.69 -6.48
CA GLY A 83 -4.45 9.97 -5.28
C GLY A 83 -3.92 9.23 -4.04
N SER A 84 -3.62 7.96 -4.18
CA SER A 84 -2.92 7.15 -3.17
C SER A 84 -1.50 7.67 -2.94
N THR A 85 -0.78 7.96 -4.02
CA THR A 85 0.57 8.54 -3.98
C THR A 85 0.63 9.84 -3.18
N ALA A 86 -0.32 10.76 -3.42
CA ALA A 86 -0.42 12.01 -2.67
C ALA A 86 -0.62 11.75 -1.16
N ASN A 87 -1.42 10.75 -0.80
CA ASN A 87 -1.61 10.36 0.59
C ASN A 87 -0.38 9.68 1.18
N LEU A 88 0.23 8.74 0.46
CA LEU A 88 1.45 8.05 0.90
C LEU A 88 2.61 9.04 1.06
N SER A 89 2.78 10.00 0.15
CA SER A 89 3.83 11.02 0.26
C SER A 89 3.67 11.89 1.51
N VAL A 90 2.42 12.21 1.89
CA VAL A 90 2.12 12.94 3.16
C VAL A 90 2.46 12.09 4.37
N ILE A 91 2.17 10.79 4.31
CA ILE A 91 2.53 9.85 5.38
C ILE A 91 4.05 9.72 5.46
N CYS A 92 4.73 9.57 4.32
CA CYS A 92 6.19 9.50 4.23
C CYS A 92 6.86 10.73 4.84
N ASP A 93 6.36 11.93 4.52
CA ASP A 93 6.85 13.15 5.15
C ASP A 93 6.65 13.17 6.66
N PHE A 94 5.51 12.67 7.14
CA PHE A 94 5.22 12.58 8.57
C PHE A 94 6.18 11.64 9.31
N VAL A 95 6.56 10.50 8.70
CA VAL A 95 7.44 9.49 9.30
C VAL A 95 8.91 9.62 8.87
N GLY A 96 9.25 10.58 8.00
CA GLY A 96 10.61 10.83 7.56
C GLY A 96 11.17 9.77 6.60
N ARG A 97 10.32 9.19 5.75
CA ARG A 97 10.70 8.17 4.73
C ARG A 97 10.49 8.71 3.33
N ASP A 98 11.13 8.07 2.35
CA ASP A 98 10.91 8.35 0.94
C ASP A 98 9.92 7.36 0.32
N LEU A 99 9.26 7.77 -0.76
CA LEU A 99 8.28 7.01 -1.52
C LEU A 99 8.82 6.74 -2.93
N ILE A 100 8.89 5.47 -3.31
CA ILE A 100 9.19 5.05 -4.67
C ILE A 100 7.91 4.57 -5.32
N VAL A 101 7.56 5.17 -6.47
CA VAL A 101 6.33 4.90 -7.20
C VAL A 101 6.66 4.18 -8.49
N TYR A 102 6.15 2.98 -8.66
CA TYR A 102 6.24 2.18 -9.87
C TYR A 102 4.91 2.20 -10.60
N ASP A 103 4.90 2.65 -11.84
CA ASP A 103 3.71 2.66 -12.71
C ASP A 103 4.15 2.73 -14.17
N SER A 104 3.39 2.14 -15.06
CA SER A 104 3.60 2.29 -16.51
C SER A 104 3.28 3.70 -16.99
N PHE A 105 2.34 4.38 -16.32
CA PHE A 105 1.68 5.62 -16.75
C PHE A 105 0.96 5.47 -18.10
N GLU A 106 0.68 4.21 -18.48
CA GLU A 106 -0.04 3.83 -19.68
C GLU A 106 -1.38 3.15 -19.37
N GLY A 107 -1.64 2.93 -18.05
CA GLY A 107 -2.79 2.17 -17.55
C GLY A 107 -2.52 0.68 -17.55
N LEU A 108 -3.57 -0.13 -17.44
CA LEU A 108 -3.46 -1.58 -17.40
C LEU A 108 -2.84 -2.16 -18.66
N PRO A 109 -2.01 -3.21 -18.55
CA PRO A 109 -1.44 -3.91 -19.70
C PRO A 109 -2.53 -4.63 -20.52
N GLU A 110 -2.12 -5.26 -21.60
CA GLU A 110 -2.98 -6.19 -22.33
C GLU A 110 -3.29 -7.40 -21.43
N GLU A 111 -4.56 -7.78 -21.43
CA GLU A 111 -5.12 -8.83 -20.60
C GLU A 111 -4.47 -10.18 -20.90
N ASP A 112 -3.97 -10.89 -19.89
CA ASP A 112 -3.71 -12.33 -20.03
C ASP A 112 -5.08 -13.06 -19.99
N PRO A 113 -5.42 -13.87 -21.02
CA PRO A 113 -6.67 -14.66 -21.00
C PRO A 113 -6.85 -15.58 -19.80
N LYS A 114 -5.78 -15.82 -19.04
CA LYS A 114 -5.79 -16.57 -17.77
C LYS A 114 -6.22 -15.72 -16.58
N ASP A 115 -6.17 -14.41 -16.71
CA ASP A 115 -6.56 -13.48 -15.67
C ASP A 115 -8.08 -13.29 -15.73
N ARG A 116 -8.83 -14.04 -14.94
CA ARG A 116 -10.29 -14.08 -14.98
C ARG A 116 -10.95 -12.74 -14.61
N TYR A 117 -10.20 -11.84 -14.00
CA TYR A 117 -10.67 -10.51 -13.66
C TYR A 117 -10.71 -9.56 -14.85
N ALA A 118 -10.01 -9.90 -15.86
CA ALA A 118 -9.79 -9.17 -17.07
C ALA A 118 -11.07 -8.75 -17.82
N GLY A 119 -12.19 -9.43 -17.67
CA GLY A 119 -13.43 -9.07 -18.35
C GLY A 119 -14.05 -7.70 -17.98
N ALA A 120 -13.51 -7.02 -16.96
CA ALA A 120 -14.01 -5.72 -16.49
C ALA A 120 -13.09 -4.55 -16.83
N SER A 121 -11.83 -4.79 -17.21
CA SER A 121 -10.83 -3.75 -17.36
C SER A 121 -10.03 -3.91 -18.64
N ALA A 122 -10.32 -3.09 -19.64
CA ALA A 122 -9.61 -3.10 -20.92
C ALA A 122 -8.21 -2.45 -20.78
N ARG A 123 -7.31 -2.83 -21.69
CA ARG A 123 -5.99 -2.19 -21.84
C ARG A 123 -6.10 -0.65 -21.78
N GLY A 124 -5.23 -0.03 -21.00
CA GLY A 124 -5.20 1.42 -20.81
C GLY A 124 -6.21 1.96 -19.81
N HIS A 125 -7.06 1.12 -19.20
CA HIS A 125 -7.87 1.56 -18.06
C HIS A 125 -6.95 1.97 -16.89
N PHE A 126 -7.44 2.83 -16.02
CA PHE A 126 -6.70 3.38 -14.87
C PHE A 126 -5.39 4.10 -15.27
N ARG A 127 -5.35 4.66 -16.48
CA ARG A 127 -4.22 5.47 -16.91
C ARG A 127 -4.17 6.80 -16.18
N GLY A 128 -2.98 7.18 -15.70
CA GLY A 128 -2.61 8.50 -15.23
C GLY A 128 -1.34 8.96 -15.90
N GLU A 129 -1.37 10.09 -16.62
CA GLU A 129 -0.16 10.66 -17.23
C GLU A 129 0.82 11.12 -16.15
N LEU A 130 2.10 10.78 -16.27
CA LEU A 130 3.13 11.07 -15.26
C LEU A 130 3.15 12.53 -14.82
N GLU A 131 3.08 13.47 -15.75
CA GLU A 131 3.11 14.91 -15.42
C GLU A 131 1.83 15.36 -14.69
N GLN A 132 0.68 14.75 -15.02
CA GLN A 132 -0.56 15.00 -14.27
C GLN A 132 -0.47 14.44 -12.85
N VAL A 133 0.10 13.24 -12.70
CA VAL A 133 0.32 12.61 -11.38
C VAL A 133 1.23 13.49 -10.53
N LYS A 134 2.36 13.95 -11.08
CA LYS A 134 3.27 14.88 -10.39
C LYS A 134 2.56 16.17 -9.97
N ALA A 135 1.82 16.81 -10.88
CA ALA A 135 1.07 18.03 -10.58
C ALA A 135 0.03 17.82 -9.47
N ASN A 136 -0.63 16.66 -9.43
CA ASN A 136 -1.54 16.31 -8.35
C ASN A 136 -0.80 16.17 -7.01
N ILE A 137 0.39 15.56 -7.00
CA ILE A 137 1.18 15.37 -5.79
C ILE A 137 1.79 16.70 -5.32
N GLU A 138 2.27 17.55 -6.22
CA GLU A 138 2.71 18.92 -5.89
C GLU A 138 1.61 19.73 -5.19
N ARG A 139 0.37 19.57 -5.65
CA ARG A 139 -0.77 20.31 -5.10
C ARG A 139 -1.31 19.74 -3.79
N TYR A 140 -1.31 18.42 -3.61
CA TYR A 140 -2.02 17.74 -2.53
C TYR A 140 -1.12 16.89 -1.64
N GLY A 141 0.02 16.45 -2.14
CA GLY A 141 1.00 15.61 -1.48
C GLY A 141 2.25 16.34 -1.01
N VAL A 142 3.37 15.64 -1.07
CA VAL A 142 4.74 16.11 -0.81
C VAL A 142 5.63 15.50 -1.88
N ILE A 143 5.81 16.22 -3.00
CA ILE A 143 6.50 15.69 -4.18
C ILE A 143 7.98 15.39 -3.91
N GLU A 144 8.59 16.13 -2.99
CA GLU A 144 10.00 15.97 -2.58
C GLU A 144 10.29 14.60 -1.95
N ARG A 145 9.26 13.92 -1.49
CA ARG A 145 9.35 12.55 -0.97
C ARG A 145 9.23 11.49 -2.05
N CYS A 146 8.87 11.85 -3.30
CA CYS A 146 8.50 10.91 -4.34
C CYS A 146 9.62 10.73 -5.37
N SER A 147 9.93 9.48 -5.68
CA SER A 147 10.73 9.07 -6.83
C SER A 147 9.88 8.18 -7.75
N PHE A 148 9.88 8.47 -9.05
CA PHE A 148 9.05 7.76 -10.02
C PHE A 148 9.89 6.82 -10.86
N ARG A 149 9.45 5.59 -11.02
CA ARG A 149 10.01 4.55 -11.87
C ARG A 149 8.97 4.23 -12.96
N LYS A 150 9.07 4.92 -14.09
CA LYS A 150 8.16 4.72 -15.23
C LYS A 150 8.52 3.49 -16.01
N GLY A 151 7.58 2.57 -16.18
CA GLY A 151 7.69 1.35 -16.98
C GLY A 151 6.83 0.23 -16.41
N TRP A 152 6.79 -0.88 -17.14
CA TRP A 152 6.11 -2.08 -16.68
C TRP A 152 6.84 -2.67 -15.46
N PHE A 153 6.12 -3.37 -14.60
CA PHE A 153 6.68 -3.95 -13.39
C PHE A 153 7.77 -4.96 -13.70
N SER A 154 7.60 -5.80 -14.73
CA SER A 154 8.60 -6.74 -15.21
C SER A 154 9.94 -6.09 -15.57
N ASP A 155 9.94 -4.83 -16.00
CA ASP A 155 11.15 -4.13 -16.45
C ASP A 155 11.78 -3.29 -15.34
N THR A 156 10.98 -2.73 -14.45
CA THR A 156 11.42 -1.74 -13.48
C THR A 156 11.68 -2.31 -12.09
N LEU A 157 10.88 -3.26 -11.63
CA LEU A 157 11.02 -3.85 -10.29
C LEU A 157 12.31 -4.68 -10.10
N PRO A 158 12.84 -5.40 -11.11
CA PRO A 158 14.13 -6.10 -10.95
C PRO A 158 15.32 -5.19 -10.62
N GLN A 159 15.15 -3.87 -10.77
CA GLN A 159 16.18 -2.88 -10.47
C GLN A 159 16.03 -2.29 -9.04
N HIS A 160 15.04 -2.73 -8.28
CA HIS A 160 14.85 -2.28 -6.90
C HIS A 160 15.93 -2.86 -5.99
N VAL A 161 16.53 -2.02 -5.15
CA VAL A 161 17.61 -2.44 -4.25
C VAL A 161 17.46 -1.93 -2.82
N GLU A 162 16.58 -0.97 -2.60
CA GLU A 162 16.37 -0.32 -1.30
C GLU A 162 15.62 -1.25 -0.33
N PRO A 163 15.93 -1.25 0.97
CA PRO A 163 15.09 -1.92 1.97
C PRO A 163 13.70 -1.29 2.02
N ILE A 164 12.66 -2.11 2.17
CA ILE A 164 11.26 -1.68 2.12
C ILE A 164 10.64 -1.75 3.52
N ALA A 165 10.17 -0.62 4.02
CA ALA A 165 9.40 -0.54 5.26
C ALA A 165 7.91 -0.88 5.03
N LEU A 166 7.36 -0.44 3.91
CA LEU A 166 6.00 -0.75 3.51
C LEU A 166 5.90 -0.74 1.98
N SER A 167 5.25 -1.75 1.41
CA SER A 167 4.81 -1.72 0.02
C SER A 167 3.29 -1.74 -0.07
N PHE A 168 2.74 -0.99 -1.03
CA PHE A 168 1.33 -0.96 -1.38
C PHE A 168 1.14 -1.38 -2.83
N LEU A 169 0.37 -2.44 -3.03
CA LEU A 169 0.08 -3.02 -4.34
C LEU A 169 -1.38 -2.76 -4.69
N ASP A 170 -1.60 -2.00 -5.77
CA ASP A 170 -2.91 -1.68 -6.35
C ASP A 170 -2.75 -1.88 -7.87
N VAL A 171 -2.73 -3.15 -8.31
CA VAL A 171 -2.16 -3.55 -9.61
C VAL A 171 -3.11 -4.36 -10.49
N ASP A 172 -4.31 -4.68 -9.98
CA ASP A 172 -5.45 -5.27 -10.68
C ASP A 172 -5.24 -6.66 -11.31
N PHE A 173 -4.01 -7.07 -11.67
CA PHE A 173 -3.75 -8.32 -12.37
C PHE A 173 -2.85 -9.28 -11.60
N GLN A 174 -3.12 -10.60 -11.76
CA GLN A 174 -2.35 -11.66 -11.11
C GLN A 174 -0.87 -11.65 -11.53
N ALA A 175 -0.59 -11.43 -12.81
CA ALA A 175 0.78 -11.31 -13.29
C ALA A 175 1.51 -10.13 -12.65
N SER A 176 0.84 -8.99 -12.48
CA SER A 176 1.39 -7.81 -11.83
C SER A 176 1.68 -8.04 -10.34
N ILE A 177 0.77 -8.71 -9.61
CA ILE A 177 1.03 -9.11 -8.21
C ILE A 177 2.22 -10.06 -8.13
N HIS A 178 2.35 -11.02 -9.04
CA HIS A 178 3.46 -11.94 -9.11
C HIS A 178 4.79 -11.20 -9.28
N ASP A 179 4.87 -10.29 -10.27
CA ASP A 179 6.07 -9.46 -10.50
C ASP A 179 6.42 -8.64 -9.26
N CYS A 180 5.42 -8.03 -8.61
CA CYS A 180 5.62 -7.27 -7.39
C CYS A 180 6.18 -8.14 -6.26
N LEU A 181 5.59 -9.31 -6.01
CA LEU A 181 6.03 -10.19 -4.93
C LEU A 181 7.46 -10.70 -5.17
N VAL A 182 7.76 -11.20 -6.36
CA VAL A 182 9.08 -11.76 -6.68
C VAL A 182 10.19 -10.72 -6.48
N ASN A 183 9.93 -9.48 -6.84
CA ASN A 183 10.96 -8.43 -6.80
C ASN A 183 10.98 -7.62 -5.51
N LEU A 184 9.86 -7.46 -4.81
CA LEU A 184 9.81 -6.59 -3.62
C LEU A 184 9.88 -7.35 -2.30
N TRP A 185 9.35 -8.58 -2.24
CA TRP A 185 9.35 -9.37 -1.01
C TRP A 185 10.75 -9.60 -0.41
N PRO A 186 11.80 -9.88 -1.22
CA PRO A 186 13.16 -10.04 -0.70
C PRO A 186 13.74 -8.78 -0.03
N HIS A 187 13.21 -7.60 -0.36
CA HIS A 187 13.65 -6.32 0.17
C HIS A 187 12.83 -5.84 1.38
N LEU A 188 11.73 -6.54 1.70
CA LEU A 188 10.91 -6.17 2.84
C LEU A 188 11.68 -6.41 4.15
N ILE A 189 11.80 -5.37 4.99
CA ILE A 189 12.48 -5.47 6.29
C ILE A 189 11.71 -6.39 7.25
N GLU A 190 12.35 -6.87 8.31
CA GLU A 190 11.78 -7.82 9.27
C GLU A 190 10.40 -7.41 9.82
N LYS A 191 10.19 -6.14 10.10
CA LYS A 191 8.91 -5.57 10.57
C LYS A 191 8.22 -4.73 9.51
N GLY A 192 8.55 -4.96 8.25
CA GLY A 192 7.93 -4.29 7.13
C GLY A 192 6.55 -4.86 6.83
N TYR A 193 5.77 -4.09 6.09
CA TYR A 193 4.40 -4.44 5.74
C TYR A 193 4.19 -4.41 4.23
N LEU A 194 3.48 -5.41 3.73
CA LEU A 194 2.95 -5.42 2.38
C LEU A 194 1.43 -5.28 2.45
N PHE A 195 0.88 -4.33 1.73
CA PHE A 195 -0.56 -4.10 1.56
C PHE A 195 -0.95 -4.37 0.13
N THR A 196 -2.12 -4.95 -0.09
CA THR A 196 -2.75 -5.05 -1.41
C THR A 196 -4.19 -4.53 -1.35
N ASP A 197 -4.60 -3.76 -2.38
CA ASP A 197 -5.99 -3.29 -2.53
C ASP A 197 -6.89 -4.36 -3.16
N ASP A 198 -6.30 -5.26 -3.97
CA ASP A 198 -7.00 -6.24 -4.81
C ASP A 198 -7.49 -7.50 -4.08
N TYR A 199 -7.51 -7.52 -2.76
CA TYR A 199 -7.79 -8.73 -2.00
C TYR A 199 -9.24 -9.25 -2.11
N THR A 200 -10.15 -8.48 -2.67
CA THR A 200 -11.51 -8.94 -2.97
C THR A 200 -11.56 -9.89 -4.15
N HIS A 201 -10.49 -9.98 -4.91
CA HIS A 201 -10.36 -10.87 -6.05
C HIS A 201 -9.66 -12.15 -5.63
N LEU A 202 -10.42 -13.24 -5.50
CA LEU A 202 -9.92 -14.51 -4.96
C LEU A 202 -8.73 -15.05 -5.76
N ASP A 203 -8.74 -14.87 -7.08
CA ASP A 203 -7.66 -15.32 -7.95
C ASP A 203 -6.35 -14.54 -7.66
N LEU A 204 -6.44 -13.23 -7.38
CA LEU A 204 -5.29 -12.42 -7.00
C LEU A 204 -4.76 -12.77 -5.60
N CYS A 205 -5.68 -13.06 -4.69
CA CYS A 205 -5.31 -13.46 -3.33
C CYS A 205 -4.73 -14.86 -3.23
N ALA A 206 -5.02 -15.73 -4.20
CA ALA A 206 -4.57 -17.12 -4.19
C ALA A 206 -3.05 -17.26 -4.07
N VAL A 207 -2.29 -16.32 -4.65
CA VAL A 207 -0.83 -16.32 -4.57
C VAL A 207 -0.32 -16.28 -3.12
N PHE A 208 -1.01 -15.56 -2.22
CA PHE A 208 -0.60 -15.43 -0.81
C PHE A 208 -0.80 -16.72 0.01
N TYR A 209 -1.48 -17.72 -0.55
CA TYR A 209 -1.72 -19.04 0.04
C TYR A 209 -1.11 -20.18 -0.77
N SER A 210 -0.44 -19.89 -1.89
CA SER A 210 0.16 -20.90 -2.78
C SER A 210 1.46 -21.44 -2.22
N GLU A 211 1.44 -22.66 -1.64
CA GLU A 211 2.65 -23.35 -1.18
C GLU A 211 3.66 -23.51 -2.30
N GLU A 212 3.20 -23.85 -3.52
CA GLU A 212 4.06 -24.02 -4.68
C GLU A 212 4.82 -22.73 -5.03
N PHE A 213 4.11 -21.58 -5.10
CA PHE A 213 4.70 -20.29 -5.40
C PHE A 213 5.74 -19.90 -4.34
N TRP A 214 5.36 -19.90 -3.06
CA TRP A 214 6.23 -19.44 -1.98
C TRP A 214 7.42 -20.36 -1.75
N GLN A 215 7.26 -21.66 -1.95
CA GLN A 215 8.37 -22.61 -1.86
C GLN A 215 9.35 -22.42 -3.02
N ARG A 216 8.85 -22.20 -4.25
CA ARG A 216 9.69 -22.03 -5.44
C ARG A 216 10.45 -20.71 -5.40
N GLU A 217 9.78 -19.61 -5.11
CA GLU A 217 10.37 -18.26 -5.21
C GLU A 217 11.19 -17.89 -3.98
N PHE A 218 10.79 -18.32 -2.80
CA PHE A 218 11.36 -17.82 -1.55
C PHE A 218 11.85 -18.91 -0.59
N ASN A 219 11.65 -20.17 -0.92
CA ASN A 219 11.94 -21.33 -0.04
C ASN A 219 11.28 -21.18 1.36
N GLN A 220 10.06 -20.71 1.39
CA GLN A 220 9.29 -20.50 2.63
C GLN A 220 7.83 -20.89 2.47
N LYS A 221 7.12 -20.99 3.58
CA LYS A 221 5.65 -21.18 3.57
C LYS A 221 4.94 -19.88 3.17
N PRO A 222 3.74 -19.99 2.56
CA PRO A 222 2.95 -18.81 2.25
C PRO A 222 2.60 -18.05 3.52
N PRO A 223 2.72 -16.71 3.51
CA PRO A 223 2.43 -15.89 4.69
C PRO A 223 0.92 -15.81 5.00
N GLY A 224 0.07 -16.09 4.00
CA GLY A 224 -1.35 -15.82 4.08
C GLY A 224 -1.64 -14.32 4.15
N LEU A 225 -2.89 -13.99 4.44
CA LEU A 225 -3.37 -12.63 4.52
C LEU A 225 -3.78 -12.29 5.96
N ILE A 226 -3.16 -11.25 6.51
CA ILE A 226 -3.40 -10.81 7.90
C ILE A 226 -4.21 -9.52 7.88
N GLY A 227 -5.25 -9.45 8.73
CA GLY A 227 -6.06 -8.24 8.83
C GLY A 227 -6.92 -7.97 7.61
N ALA A 228 -7.46 -9.05 7.02
CA ALA A 228 -8.30 -8.97 5.83
C ALA A 228 -9.32 -7.84 5.92
N GLY A 229 -9.25 -6.93 4.97
CA GLY A 229 -10.15 -5.79 4.84
C GLY A 229 -9.84 -4.60 5.70
N SER A 230 -9.01 -4.70 6.72
CA SER A 230 -8.78 -3.53 7.56
C SER A 230 -7.34 -3.34 8.02
N GLY A 231 -6.58 -4.38 8.22
CA GLY A 231 -5.36 -4.27 9.00
C GLY A 231 -5.62 -3.72 10.42
N ILE A 232 -6.87 -3.53 10.81
CA ILE A 232 -7.36 -2.96 12.06
C ILE A 232 -8.26 -3.97 12.76
N ALA A 233 -8.13 -4.11 14.07
CA ALA A 233 -8.89 -5.06 14.87
C ALA A 233 -10.42 -4.83 14.90
N LEU A 234 -10.92 -3.78 14.27
CA LEU A 234 -12.34 -3.42 14.24
C LEU A 234 -13.18 -4.17 13.21
N GLY A 235 -12.57 -5.01 12.37
CA GLY A 235 -13.28 -5.85 11.40
C GLY A 235 -13.23 -5.33 9.95
N GLN A 236 -13.53 -6.23 9.04
CA GLN A 236 -13.32 -6.07 7.61
C GLN A 236 -14.16 -4.98 6.95
N PHE A 237 -15.39 -4.79 7.40
CA PHE A 237 -16.34 -3.86 6.76
C PHE A 237 -16.08 -2.37 7.07
N TRP A 238 -15.07 -2.06 7.89
CA TRP A 238 -14.81 -0.70 8.34
C TRP A 238 -13.94 0.10 7.38
N VAL A 239 -13.04 -0.54 6.67
CA VAL A 239 -12.00 0.13 5.89
C VAL A 239 -11.89 -0.30 4.44
N GLY A 240 -12.66 -1.26 4.00
CA GLY A 240 -12.61 -1.73 2.62
C GLY A 240 -11.46 -2.72 2.36
N PRO A 241 -11.23 -3.04 1.11
CA PRO A 241 -10.37 -4.14 0.70
C PRO A 241 -8.88 -3.78 0.77
N PHE A 242 -8.24 -4.14 1.85
CA PHE A 242 -6.78 -4.15 1.92
C PHE A 242 -6.30 -5.13 2.99
N ILE A 243 -5.08 -5.58 2.84
CA ILE A 243 -4.46 -6.57 3.68
C ILE A 243 -3.04 -6.16 3.99
N SER A 244 -2.61 -6.40 5.21
CA SER A 244 -1.22 -6.24 5.59
C SER A 244 -0.56 -7.59 5.78
N ILE A 245 0.58 -7.76 5.13
CA ILE A 245 1.47 -8.89 5.30
C ILE A 245 2.83 -8.33 5.67
N GLY A 246 3.45 -8.86 6.70
CA GLY A 246 4.79 -8.46 7.09
C GLY A 246 5.77 -9.62 6.93
N GLY A 247 7.03 -9.31 6.75
CA GLY A 247 8.11 -10.26 6.81
C GLY A 247 9.12 -10.15 5.67
N ASN A 248 10.34 -10.51 6.00
CA ASN A 248 11.43 -10.67 5.05
C ASN A 248 11.75 -12.18 4.96
N PRO A 249 12.08 -12.75 3.80
CA PRO A 249 12.45 -14.15 3.65
C PRO A 249 13.58 -14.60 4.59
N ALA A 250 14.51 -13.68 4.92
CA ALA A 250 15.58 -13.93 5.88
C ALA A 250 15.08 -14.01 7.34
N TYR A 251 13.88 -13.50 7.61
CA TYR A 251 13.25 -13.45 8.93
C TYR A 251 11.83 -13.97 8.81
N PRO A 252 11.63 -15.29 8.80
CA PRO A 252 10.30 -15.88 8.63
C PRO A 252 9.35 -15.36 9.71
N ILE A 253 8.15 -14.97 9.29
CA ILE A 253 7.09 -14.55 10.19
C ILE A 253 6.86 -15.68 11.19
N GLN A 254 7.09 -15.43 12.47
CA GLN A 254 6.64 -16.33 13.50
C GLN A 254 5.11 -16.26 13.53
N THR A 255 4.46 -17.25 12.97
CA THR A 255 3.02 -17.44 13.20
C THR A 255 2.82 -17.56 14.71
N PRO A 256 1.94 -16.77 15.32
CA PRO A 256 1.54 -16.99 16.71
C PRO A 256 1.02 -18.43 16.81
N ALA A 257 1.53 -19.15 17.81
CA ALA A 257 1.11 -20.49 18.14
C ALA A 257 -0.36 -20.53 18.59
#